data_b741f44f7b3ccfdc7c99d60adc21993b
#
_entry.id   b741f44f7b3ccfdc7c99d60adc21993b
#
_cell.length_a   1.000
_cell.length_b   1.000
_cell.length_c   1.000
_cell.angle_alpha   90.00
_cell.angle_beta   90.00
_cell.angle_gamma   90.00
#
_symmetry.space_group_name_H-M   'P 1'
#
loop_
_entity.id
_entity.type
_entity.pdbx_description
1 polymer ?
#
loop_
_entity_poly.entity_id
_entity_poly.type
_entity_poly.pdbx_seq_one_letter_code
_entity_poly.pdbx_strand_id
1 'polypeptide(L)'
;MQVSLTLSEVLDDGDLAFGTGLRDAIVYEENGRTFVYLVGGTGSGLTALEVMSNGTLSVVDEMPLSGSFTPGVEPRLTLGSIDGAPTLVLSGQAGAIARSVQIQSDGSFGTAGVLTGDPTALVQPSLVAGPDGTYVVSAASNGLQSFSVLNGSELAPASSLADTADTLLADVSDTVALRVAGADYVAVVSATEPGVSIVSVGAGGALSLHGDIGAADGLGLGGASAVVAAEVVGRSYLIVAGSGSSSLSVVEVSEGGIPVLRDHVVD
;
A
#
# COMPACT_ATOMS: atom_id res chain seq x y z
N MET A 1 28.95 -3.75 -3.79
CA MET A 1 28.71 -2.89 -2.60
C MET A 1 28.27 -3.83 -1.50
N GLN A 2 28.91 -3.82 -0.34
CA GLN A 2 28.49 -4.66 0.79
C GLN A 2 27.57 -3.82 1.65
N VAL A 3 26.32 -4.25 1.81
CA VAL A 3 25.37 -3.62 2.73
C VAL A 3 25.57 -4.26 4.10
N SER A 4 25.83 -3.46 5.13
CA SER A 4 25.89 -3.89 6.52
C SER A 4 24.64 -3.41 7.23
N LEU A 5 23.88 -4.32 7.82
CA LEU A 5 22.75 -4.00 8.66
C LEU A 5 23.21 -4.03 10.13
N THR A 6 22.92 -2.98 10.87
CA THR A 6 23.18 -2.88 12.30
C THR A 6 21.87 -2.65 13.02
N LEU A 7 21.56 -3.50 13.99
CA LEU A 7 20.42 -3.27 14.88
C LEU A 7 20.72 -2.04 15.75
N SER A 8 19.88 -1.00 15.64
CA SER A 8 20.04 0.24 16.40
C SER A 8 19.15 0.28 17.64
N GLU A 9 17.96 -0.26 17.55
CA GLU A 9 16.96 -0.26 18.62
C GLU A 9 15.96 -1.40 18.45
N VAL A 10 15.36 -1.83 19.55
CA VAL A 10 14.21 -2.74 19.61
C VAL A 10 13.19 -2.09 20.53
N LEU A 11 11.97 -1.91 20.03
CA LEU A 11 10.82 -1.54 20.84
C LEU A 11 9.98 -2.80 21.08
N ASP A 12 9.52 -2.96 22.30
CA ASP A 12 8.67 -4.10 22.69
C ASP A 12 7.27 -3.67 23.16
N ASP A 13 6.45 -4.62 23.60
CA ASP A 13 5.08 -4.37 24.06
C ASP A 13 5.00 -3.44 25.29
N GLY A 14 6.11 -3.23 25.99
CA GLY A 14 6.19 -2.30 27.12
C GLY A 14 6.45 -0.86 26.70
N ASP A 15 7.02 -0.68 25.50
CA ASP A 15 7.35 0.63 24.91
C ASP A 15 6.20 1.23 24.11
N LEU A 16 5.31 0.38 23.57
CA LEU A 16 4.21 0.76 22.69
C LEU A 16 2.86 0.32 23.25
N ALA A 17 1.92 1.26 23.41
CA ALA A 17 0.57 0.94 23.89
C ALA A 17 -0.19 -0.05 22.97
N PHE A 18 0.14 -0.06 21.68
CA PHE A 18 -0.49 -0.92 20.67
C PHE A 18 0.52 -1.83 19.94
N GLY A 19 1.66 -2.15 20.57
CA GLY A 19 2.72 -2.99 20.00
C GLY A 19 2.36 -4.45 19.82
N THR A 20 1.34 -4.93 20.53
CA THR A 20 0.98 -6.36 20.54
C THR A 20 0.41 -6.81 19.20
N GLY A 21 1.05 -7.81 18.61
CA GLY A 21 0.59 -8.44 17.38
C GLY A 21 0.63 -7.51 16.17
N LEU A 22 1.72 -6.75 16.02
CA LEU A 22 1.94 -5.91 14.84
C LEU A 22 1.75 -6.71 13.55
N ARG A 23 1.06 -6.12 12.59
CA ARG A 23 0.67 -6.77 11.33
C ARG A 23 1.17 -6.02 10.11
N ASP A 24 1.17 -4.69 10.15
CA ASP A 24 1.60 -3.90 9.02
C ASP A 24 2.31 -2.62 9.47
N ALA A 25 3.19 -2.13 8.62
CA ALA A 25 3.96 -0.93 8.83
C ALA A 25 4.11 -0.16 7.52
N ILE A 26 3.97 1.16 7.57
CA ILE A 26 4.20 2.02 6.42
C ILE A 26 5.09 3.20 6.78
N VAL A 27 5.97 3.58 5.87
CA VAL A 27 6.91 4.70 6.04
C VAL A 27 6.36 5.92 5.31
N TYR A 28 6.50 7.07 5.94
CA TYR A 28 6.15 8.37 5.38
C TYR A 28 7.27 9.39 5.61
N GLU A 29 7.63 10.11 4.56
CA GLU A 29 8.64 11.17 4.64
C GLU A 29 7.99 12.53 4.39
N GLU A 30 8.19 13.46 5.30
CA GLU A 30 7.73 14.83 5.18
C GLU A 30 8.73 15.81 5.79
N ASN A 31 9.08 16.87 5.07
CA ASN A 31 9.96 17.95 5.52
C ASN A 31 11.33 17.45 6.04
N GLY A 32 11.88 16.38 5.46
CA GLY A 32 13.14 15.77 5.86
C GLY A 32 13.07 14.95 7.15
N ARG A 33 11.89 14.67 7.66
CA ARG A 33 11.61 13.74 8.77
C ARG A 33 11.03 12.45 8.22
N THR A 34 11.36 11.34 8.84
CA THR A 34 10.86 10.01 8.47
C THR A 34 9.99 9.48 9.60
N PHE A 35 8.78 9.09 9.27
CA PHE A 35 7.81 8.50 10.19
C PHE A 35 7.51 7.06 9.81
N VAL A 36 7.22 6.24 10.81
CA VAL A 36 6.74 4.87 10.63
C VAL A 36 5.41 4.73 11.34
N TYR A 37 4.39 4.35 10.62
CA TYR A 37 3.06 4.06 11.16
C TYR A 37 2.88 2.56 11.27
N LEU A 38 2.42 2.11 12.41
CA LEU A 38 2.23 0.70 12.74
C LEU A 38 0.76 0.41 13.05
N VAL A 39 0.30 -0.78 12.70
CA VAL A 39 -1.00 -1.29 13.10
C VAL A 39 -0.88 -2.67 13.73
N GLY A 40 -1.53 -2.84 14.89
CA GLY A 40 -1.62 -4.12 15.58
C GLY A 40 -2.92 -4.85 15.26
N GLY A 41 -2.84 -6.17 15.06
CA GLY A 41 -4.02 -7.01 14.87
C GLY A 41 -4.79 -7.27 16.17
N THR A 42 -4.09 -7.37 17.29
CA THR A 42 -4.67 -7.64 18.62
C THR A 42 -4.60 -6.41 19.54
N GLY A 43 -3.66 -5.52 19.34
CA GLY A 43 -3.46 -4.30 20.12
C GLY A 43 -4.53 -3.22 19.92
N SER A 44 -5.36 -3.35 18.87
CA SER A 44 -6.49 -2.45 18.58
C SER A 44 -6.10 -0.97 18.54
N GLY A 45 -4.96 -0.63 17.94
CA GLY A 45 -4.50 0.75 17.82
C GLY A 45 -3.52 0.99 16.68
N LEU A 46 -3.26 2.27 16.45
CA LEU A 46 -2.20 2.76 15.58
C LEU A 46 -1.11 3.40 16.44
N THR A 47 0.14 3.22 16.03
CA THR A 47 1.29 3.91 16.62
C THR A 47 2.04 4.66 15.54
N ALA A 48 2.38 5.92 15.79
CA ALA A 48 3.23 6.75 14.96
C ALA A 48 4.60 6.89 15.63
N LEU A 49 5.66 6.55 14.90
CA LEU A 49 7.04 6.67 15.33
C LEU A 49 7.78 7.64 14.42
N GLU A 50 8.72 8.41 14.95
CA GLU A 50 9.71 9.16 14.18
C GLU A 50 11.05 8.44 14.21
N VAL A 51 11.68 8.32 13.05
CA VAL A 51 13.06 7.83 12.93
C VAL A 51 14.01 9.00 13.15
N MET A 52 14.68 9.00 14.28
CA MET A 52 15.63 10.06 14.65
C MET A 52 16.92 9.96 13.83
N SER A 53 17.67 11.06 13.73
CA SER A 53 18.91 11.14 12.94
C SER A 53 20.01 10.17 13.40
N ASN A 54 19.94 9.68 14.66
CA ASN A 54 20.84 8.66 15.20
C ASN A 54 20.35 7.23 14.94
N GLY A 55 19.21 7.06 14.24
CA GLY A 55 18.59 5.77 13.95
C GLY A 55 17.72 5.21 15.07
N THR A 56 17.49 5.95 16.16
CA THR A 56 16.53 5.55 17.20
C THR A 56 15.10 5.92 16.79
N LEU A 57 14.13 5.27 17.42
CA LEU A 57 12.70 5.50 17.23
C LEU A 57 12.13 6.30 18.41
N SER A 58 11.28 7.26 18.10
CA SER A 58 10.57 8.04 19.12
C SER A 58 9.07 7.94 18.87
N VAL A 59 8.29 7.59 19.87
CA VAL A 59 6.82 7.59 19.77
C VAL A 59 6.36 9.05 19.62
N VAL A 60 5.65 9.31 18.53
CA VAL A 60 5.04 10.61 18.21
C VAL A 60 3.62 10.67 18.73
N ASP A 61 2.84 9.62 18.44
CA ASP A 61 1.42 9.56 18.82
C ASP A 61 0.93 8.11 18.84
N GLU A 62 -0.14 7.87 19.59
CA GLU A 62 -0.81 6.59 19.69
C GLU A 62 -2.33 6.77 19.69
N MET A 63 -3.02 6.11 18.75
CA MET A 63 -4.45 6.22 18.58
C MET A 63 -5.15 4.88 18.85
N PRO A 64 -6.01 4.77 19.87
CA PRO A 64 -6.81 3.58 20.07
C PRO A 64 -7.86 3.44 18.95
N LEU A 65 -7.99 2.24 18.43
CA LEU A 65 -9.04 1.88 17.49
C LEU A 65 -10.20 1.27 18.29
N SER A 66 -11.18 2.09 18.66
CA SER A 66 -12.34 1.68 19.44
C SER A 66 -13.65 1.75 18.67
N GLY A 67 -14.71 1.10 19.17
CA GLY A 67 -16.05 1.15 18.60
C GLY A 67 -16.28 0.12 17.48
N SER A 68 -16.89 0.54 16.38
CA SER A 68 -17.19 -0.32 15.23
C SER A 68 -15.96 -0.72 14.40
N PHE A 69 -14.77 -0.29 14.83
CA PHE A 69 -13.52 -0.61 14.18
C PHE A 69 -12.72 -1.62 15.00
N THR A 70 -12.88 -2.88 14.70
CA THR A 70 -12.01 -3.95 15.19
C THR A 70 -11.09 -4.35 14.04
N PRO A 71 -9.76 -4.26 14.17
CA PRO A 71 -8.87 -4.76 13.14
C PRO A 71 -9.23 -6.20 12.79
N GLY A 72 -9.22 -6.51 11.50
CA GLY A 72 -9.38 -7.87 11.01
C GLY A 72 -8.16 -8.73 11.37
N VAL A 73 -8.17 -9.97 10.90
CA VAL A 73 -7.05 -10.88 11.10
C VAL A 73 -5.76 -10.36 10.47
N GLU A 74 -5.90 -9.55 9.40
CA GLU A 74 -4.79 -8.95 8.66
C GLU A 74 -5.08 -7.48 8.33
N PRO A 75 -4.99 -6.57 9.31
CA PRO A 75 -5.13 -5.15 9.03
C PRO A 75 -3.99 -4.68 8.11
N ARG A 76 -4.32 -3.77 7.20
CA ARG A 76 -3.39 -3.17 6.24
C ARG A 76 -3.45 -1.66 6.32
N LEU A 77 -2.29 -1.04 6.18
CA LEU A 77 -2.12 0.40 6.06
C LEU A 77 -1.82 0.77 4.61
N THR A 78 -2.51 1.77 4.11
CA THR A 78 -2.23 2.40 2.83
C THR A 78 -2.04 3.89 3.05
N LEU A 79 -1.01 4.46 2.47
CA LEU A 79 -0.71 5.87 2.54
C LEU A 79 -1.04 6.54 1.21
N GLY A 80 -1.62 7.72 1.26
CA GLY A 80 -1.88 8.56 0.11
C GLY A 80 -2.35 9.94 0.52
N SER A 81 -3.11 10.61 -0.35
CA SER A 81 -3.65 11.93 -0.06
C SER A 81 -5.15 11.97 -0.36
N ILE A 82 -5.94 12.45 0.60
CA ILE A 82 -7.35 12.77 0.40
C ILE A 82 -7.53 14.27 0.57
N ASP A 83 -8.11 14.93 -0.45
CA ASP A 83 -8.28 16.38 -0.51
C ASP A 83 -6.98 17.16 -0.24
N GLY A 84 -5.84 16.64 -0.70
CA GLY A 84 -4.52 17.22 -0.53
C GLY A 84 -3.89 17.01 0.86
N ALA A 85 -4.58 16.36 1.79
CA ALA A 85 -4.04 16.02 3.11
C ALA A 85 -3.47 14.60 3.13
N PRO A 86 -2.24 14.38 3.64
CA PRO A 86 -1.69 13.05 3.84
C PRO A 86 -2.62 12.21 4.71
N THR A 87 -2.93 11.01 4.26
CA THR A 87 -3.96 10.18 4.88
C THR A 87 -3.55 8.71 4.87
N LEU A 88 -3.66 8.08 6.03
CA LEU A 88 -3.63 6.62 6.15
C LEU A 88 -5.03 6.06 5.91
N VAL A 89 -5.12 5.03 5.10
CA VAL A 89 -6.32 4.20 4.99
C VAL A 89 -6.02 2.86 5.65
N LEU A 90 -6.82 2.53 6.64
CA LEU A 90 -6.74 1.26 7.35
C LEU A 90 -7.86 0.35 6.85
N SER A 91 -7.49 -0.81 6.33
CA SER A 91 -8.38 -1.84 5.77
C SER A 91 -8.14 -3.20 6.43
N GLY A 92 -8.75 -4.26 5.90
CA GLY A 92 -8.54 -5.62 6.40
C GLY A 92 -9.46 -6.01 7.55
N GLN A 93 -10.59 -5.34 7.70
CA GLN A 93 -11.61 -5.74 8.68
C GLN A 93 -12.52 -6.84 8.15
N ALA A 94 -12.88 -7.78 9.04
CA ALA A 94 -13.95 -8.71 8.74
C ALA A 94 -15.30 -7.98 8.66
N GLY A 95 -15.83 -7.84 7.44
CA GLY A 95 -17.15 -7.28 7.19
C GLY A 95 -17.27 -5.77 7.34
N ALA A 96 -16.18 -5.01 7.26
CA ALA A 96 -16.22 -3.59 7.52
C ALA A 96 -15.47 -2.75 6.48
N ILE A 97 -15.99 -1.60 6.36
CA ILE A 97 -15.60 -0.35 5.78
C ILE A 97 -14.20 0.05 6.27
N ALA A 98 -13.37 0.58 5.41
CA ALA A 98 -12.06 1.11 5.78
C ALA A 98 -12.17 2.38 6.63
N ARG A 99 -11.13 2.69 7.38
CA ARG A 99 -11.01 3.94 8.12
C ARG A 99 -9.93 4.82 7.49
N SER A 100 -10.19 6.11 7.40
CA SER A 100 -9.20 7.12 7.05
C SER A 100 -8.71 7.83 8.32
N VAL A 101 -7.40 8.11 8.38
CA VAL A 101 -6.78 8.89 9.45
C VAL A 101 -5.82 9.90 8.80
N GLN A 102 -6.10 11.19 8.96
CA GLN A 102 -5.21 12.24 8.48
C GLN A 102 -3.90 12.22 9.26
N ILE A 103 -2.81 12.53 8.58
CA ILE A 103 -1.50 12.74 9.19
C ILE A 103 -1.26 14.25 9.30
N GLN A 104 -0.86 14.70 10.50
CA GLN A 104 -0.45 16.08 10.72
C GLN A 104 1.03 16.30 10.30
N SER A 105 1.43 17.53 10.11
CA SER A 105 2.81 17.87 9.68
C SER A 105 3.91 17.50 10.70
N ASP A 106 3.53 17.21 11.93
CA ASP A 106 4.44 16.71 12.97
C ASP A 106 4.48 15.18 13.06
N GLY A 107 3.74 14.49 12.19
CA GLY A 107 3.62 13.04 12.13
C GLY A 107 2.54 12.44 13.03
N SER A 108 1.86 13.26 13.84
CA SER A 108 0.78 12.79 14.71
C SER A 108 -0.51 12.48 13.93
N PHE A 109 -1.41 11.75 14.56
CA PHE A 109 -2.72 11.45 14.00
C PHE A 109 -3.67 12.64 14.12
N GLY A 110 -4.30 13.00 13.04
CA GLY A 110 -5.32 14.04 12.97
C GLY A 110 -6.74 13.48 13.01
N THR A 111 -7.60 14.04 12.18
CA THR A 111 -8.99 13.61 12.09
C THR A 111 -9.08 12.17 11.57
N ALA A 112 -9.79 11.34 12.32
CA ALA A 112 -10.13 10.00 11.92
C ALA A 112 -11.59 9.92 11.45
N GLY A 113 -11.81 9.26 10.31
CA GLY A 113 -13.12 9.04 9.71
C GLY A 113 -13.35 7.60 9.34
N VAL A 114 -14.59 7.29 8.98
CA VAL A 114 -14.96 6.00 8.37
C VAL A 114 -15.17 6.28 6.89
N LEU A 115 -14.52 5.52 6.02
CA LEU A 115 -14.83 5.53 4.61
C LEU A 115 -16.17 4.79 4.41
N THR A 116 -17.19 5.53 4.02
CA THR A 116 -18.56 5.02 3.85
C THR A 116 -18.88 4.80 2.38
N GLY A 117 -19.92 4.02 2.06
CA GLY A 117 -20.37 3.79 0.69
C GLY A 117 -20.46 2.29 0.34
N ASP A 118 -20.59 2.01 -0.96
CA ASP A 118 -20.59 0.64 -1.48
C ASP A 118 -19.19 0.28 -1.97
N PRO A 119 -18.36 -0.19 -1.12
CA PRO A 119 -18.10 -1.61 -1.03
C PRO A 119 -18.22 -2.14 0.40
N THR A 120 -18.55 -3.42 0.52
CA THR A 120 -18.64 -4.10 1.82
C THR A 120 -17.27 -4.36 2.45
N ALA A 121 -16.19 -4.38 1.66
CA ALA A 121 -14.82 -4.48 2.14
C ALA A 121 -13.83 -4.01 1.08
N LEU A 122 -12.82 -3.25 1.48
CA LEU A 122 -11.64 -2.98 0.66
C LEU A 122 -10.61 -4.08 0.88
N VAL A 123 -10.15 -4.70 -0.20
CA VAL A 123 -9.13 -5.74 -0.18
C VAL A 123 -7.89 -5.19 -0.85
N GLN A 124 -6.76 -5.17 -0.13
CA GLN A 124 -5.49 -4.63 -0.62
C GLN A 124 -5.66 -3.28 -1.32
N PRO A 125 -6.19 -2.23 -0.64
CA PRO A 125 -6.45 -0.96 -1.29
C PRO A 125 -5.18 -0.17 -1.53
N SER A 126 -5.15 0.58 -2.63
CA SER A 126 -4.19 1.66 -2.87
C SER A 126 -4.91 2.99 -3.04
N LEU A 127 -4.36 4.04 -2.46
CA LEU A 127 -4.87 5.40 -2.59
C LEU A 127 -4.08 6.13 -3.69
N VAL A 128 -4.77 6.60 -4.73
CA VAL A 128 -4.14 7.14 -5.94
C VAL A 128 -4.78 8.47 -6.32
N ALA A 129 -3.94 9.43 -6.69
CA ALA A 129 -4.42 10.66 -7.31
C ALA A 129 -4.75 10.39 -8.79
N GLY A 130 -5.96 10.73 -9.20
CA GLY A 130 -6.35 10.77 -10.60
C GLY A 130 -6.41 12.22 -11.10
N PRO A 131 -6.71 12.43 -12.39
CA PRO A 131 -6.72 13.76 -12.99
C PRO A 131 -7.81 14.69 -12.45
N ASP A 132 -8.86 14.15 -11.86
CA ASP A 132 -10.06 14.86 -11.40
C ASP A 132 -10.45 14.55 -9.94
N GLY A 133 -9.60 13.83 -9.20
CA GLY A 133 -9.84 13.54 -7.79
C GLY A 133 -8.97 12.43 -7.22
N THR A 134 -9.26 12.06 -6.00
CA THR A 134 -8.62 10.92 -5.32
C THR A 134 -9.46 9.67 -5.49
N TYR A 135 -8.79 8.55 -5.75
CA TYR A 135 -9.41 7.25 -5.94
C TYR A 135 -8.79 6.21 -5.00
N VAL A 136 -9.62 5.28 -4.58
CA VAL A 136 -9.18 4.02 -3.97
C VAL A 136 -9.27 2.95 -5.03
N VAL A 137 -8.18 2.26 -5.31
CA VAL A 137 -8.15 1.06 -6.15
C VAL A 137 -8.04 -0.14 -5.22
N SER A 138 -8.90 -1.11 -5.38
CA SER A 138 -8.98 -2.29 -4.51
C SER A 138 -9.10 -3.55 -5.36
N ALA A 139 -8.57 -4.66 -4.84
CA ALA A 139 -8.83 -5.97 -5.42
C ALA A 139 -10.32 -6.28 -5.40
N ALA A 140 -10.78 -6.90 -6.46
CA ALA A 140 -12.14 -7.42 -6.63
C ALA A 140 -12.08 -8.94 -6.85
N SER A 141 -13.24 -9.60 -6.86
CA SER A 141 -13.31 -11.06 -7.06
C SER A 141 -12.74 -11.54 -8.42
N ASN A 142 -12.59 -10.63 -9.38
CA ASN A 142 -12.05 -10.92 -10.70
C ASN A 142 -11.40 -9.65 -11.27
N GLY A 143 -10.22 -9.29 -10.77
CA GLY A 143 -9.48 -8.11 -11.17
C GLY A 143 -9.49 -6.98 -10.17
N LEU A 144 -9.70 -5.74 -10.61
CA LEU A 144 -9.64 -4.53 -9.81
C LEU A 144 -10.95 -3.72 -9.88
N GLN A 145 -11.21 -2.96 -8.85
CA GLN A 145 -12.25 -1.94 -8.81
C GLN A 145 -11.69 -0.62 -8.30
N SER A 146 -12.11 0.49 -8.90
CA SER A 146 -11.82 1.83 -8.40
C SER A 146 -13.06 2.46 -7.79
N PHE A 147 -12.83 3.30 -6.78
CA PHE A 147 -13.84 4.10 -6.10
C PHE A 147 -13.36 5.54 -6.05
N SER A 148 -14.21 6.49 -6.42
CA SER A 148 -13.94 7.90 -6.15
C SER A 148 -14.13 8.20 -4.67
N VAL A 149 -13.23 9.03 -4.10
CA VAL A 149 -13.39 9.54 -2.74
C VAL A 149 -14.13 10.87 -2.82
N LEU A 150 -15.35 10.90 -2.32
CA LEU A 150 -16.21 12.08 -2.30
C LEU A 150 -16.24 12.68 -0.89
N ASN A 151 -16.19 14.01 -0.79
CA ASN A 151 -16.29 14.73 0.50
C ASN A 151 -15.31 14.21 1.57
N GLY A 152 -14.14 13.71 1.14
CA GLY A 152 -13.09 13.20 2.01
C GLY A 152 -13.36 11.85 2.69
N SER A 153 -14.55 11.26 2.52
CA SER A 153 -14.90 10.03 3.27
C SER A 153 -15.92 9.10 2.61
N GLU A 154 -16.57 9.51 1.53
CA GLU A 154 -17.57 8.69 0.85
C GLU A 154 -16.94 7.99 -0.36
N LEU A 155 -17.06 6.67 -0.43
CA LEU A 155 -16.59 5.87 -1.56
C LEU A 155 -17.75 5.60 -2.52
N ALA A 156 -17.62 6.08 -3.76
CA ALA A 156 -18.56 5.79 -4.83
C ALA A 156 -17.89 4.91 -5.90
N PRO A 157 -18.50 3.78 -6.31
CA PRO A 157 -17.96 2.96 -7.38
C PRO A 157 -17.75 3.80 -8.65
N ALA A 158 -16.56 3.68 -9.24
CA ALA A 158 -16.15 4.46 -10.41
C ALA A 158 -15.94 3.58 -11.64
N SER A 159 -15.06 2.59 -11.57
CA SER A 159 -14.72 1.73 -12.69
C SER A 159 -14.28 0.35 -12.20
N SER A 160 -14.17 -0.60 -13.14
CA SER A 160 -13.55 -1.90 -12.89
C SER A 160 -12.67 -2.32 -14.07
N LEU A 161 -11.62 -3.06 -13.76
CA LEU A 161 -10.75 -3.73 -14.73
C LEU A 161 -10.79 -5.22 -14.45
N ALA A 162 -11.47 -5.97 -15.31
CA ALA A 162 -11.59 -7.41 -15.15
C ALA A 162 -10.28 -8.11 -15.54
N ASP A 163 -10.04 -9.21 -14.86
CA ASP A 163 -9.00 -10.14 -15.27
C ASP A 163 -9.35 -10.80 -16.59
N THR A 164 -8.36 -11.00 -17.45
CA THR A 164 -8.44 -11.65 -18.76
C THR A 164 -7.16 -12.45 -19.00
N ALA A 165 -7.12 -13.22 -20.08
CA ALA A 165 -5.91 -13.96 -20.47
C ALA A 165 -4.69 -13.07 -20.81
N ASP A 166 -4.93 -11.76 -21.00
CA ASP A 166 -3.90 -10.77 -21.32
C ASP A 166 -3.56 -9.87 -20.11
N THR A 167 -4.05 -10.20 -18.91
CA THR A 167 -3.79 -9.48 -17.67
C THR A 167 -3.31 -10.43 -16.59
N LEU A 168 -2.58 -9.92 -15.57
CA LEU A 168 -2.14 -10.71 -14.42
C LEU A 168 -2.87 -10.22 -13.17
N LEU A 169 -4.21 -10.30 -13.20
CA LEU A 169 -5.09 -9.71 -12.19
C LEU A 169 -5.99 -10.74 -11.48
N ALA A 170 -5.80 -12.04 -11.75
CA ALA A 170 -6.51 -13.08 -10.99
C ALA A 170 -5.96 -13.15 -9.56
N ASP A 171 -6.84 -13.23 -8.57
CA ASP A 171 -6.48 -13.41 -7.16
C ASP A 171 -5.41 -12.41 -6.70
N VAL A 172 -5.72 -11.13 -6.82
CA VAL A 172 -4.83 -10.04 -6.43
C VAL A 172 -4.46 -10.16 -4.96
N SER A 173 -3.17 -10.31 -4.69
CA SER A 173 -2.62 -10.51 -3.35
C SER A 173 -2.15 -9.22 -2.67
N ASP A 174 -1.70 -8.24 -3.48
CA ASP A 174 -1.28 -6.93 -2.96
C ASP A 174 -1.30 -5.87 -4.04
N THR A 175 -1.43 -4.60 -3.62
CA THR A 175 -1.34 -3.42 -4.50
C THR A 175 -0.53 -2.32 -3.84
N VAL A 176 0.16 -1.52 -4.63
CA VAL A 176 0.85 -0.33 -4.17
C VAL A 176 0.73 0.82 -5.17
N ALA A 177 0.44 2.02 -4.67
CA ALA A 177 0.51 3.23 -5.47
C ALA A 177 1.97 3.63 -5.71
N LEU A 178 2.27 4.10 -6.93
CA LEU A 178 3.59 4.61 -7.28
C LEU A 178 3.46 5.79 -8.24
N ARG A 179 4.46 6.68 -8.20
CA ARG A 179 4.54 7.82 -9.11
C ARG A 179 5.73 7.67 -10.03
N VAL A 180 5.51 7.79 -11.35
CA VAL A 180 6.54 7.65 -12.37
C VAL A 180 6.48 8.85 -13.31
N ALA A 181 7.54 9.62 -13.41
CA ALA A 181 7.62 10.79 -14.27
C ALA A 181 6.43 11.77 -14.14
N GLY A 182 5.87 11.89 -12.94
CA GLY A 182 4.74 12.77 -12.65
C GLY A 182 3.35 12.17 -12.87
N ALA A 183 3.25 10.95 -13.41
CA ALA A 183 2.01 10.20 -13.53
C ALA A 183 1.85 9.19 -12.39
N ASP A 184 0.61 9.01 -11.90
CA ASP A 184 0.30 8.10 -10.81
C ASP A 184 -0.23 6.77 -11.35
N TYR A 185 0.27 5.68 -10.80
CA TYR A 185 -0.07 4.30 -11.15
C TYR A 185 -0.34 3.46 -9.90
N VAL A 186 -0.93 2.30 -10.13
CA VAL A 186 -1.02 1.21 -9.16
C VAL A 186 -0.26 0.02 -9.71
N ALA A 187 0.71 -0.48 -8.97
CA ALA A 187 1.28 -1.80 -9.23
C ALA A 187 0.46 -2.85 -8.49
N VAL A 188 0.20 -3.95 -9.17
CA VAL A 188 -0.65 -5.05 -8.70
C VAL A 188 0.11 -6.35 -8.85
N VAL A 189 0.04 -7.19 -7.82
CA VAL A 189 0.61 -8.54 -7.85
C VAL A 189 -0.48 -9.57 -7.56
N SER A 190 -0.35 -10.74 -8.19
CA SER A 190 -1.30 -11.83 -8.08
C SER A 190 -0.68 -13.05 -7.40
N ALA A 191 -1.47 -13.71 -6.56
CA ALA A 191 -1.05 -14.96 -5.91
C ALA A 191 -1.01 -16.15 -6.89
N THR A 192 -1.85 -16.16 -7.90
CA THR A 192 -2.03 -17.29 -8.83
C THR A 192 -1.42 -17.05 -10.20
N GLU A 193 -1.26 -15.80 -10.61
CA GLU A 193 -0.63 -15.41 -11.87
C GLU A 193 0.71 -14.71 -11.55
N PRO A 194 1.85 -15.44 -11.66
CA PRO A 194 3.13 -14.92 -11.25
C PRO A 194 3.55 -13.70 -12.08
N GLY A 195 3.31 -12.50 -11.57
CA GLY A 195 3.66 -11.29 -12.29
C GLY A 195 3.30 -10.00 -11.57
N VAL A 196 3.58 -8.91 -12.26
CA VAL A 196 3.28 -7.54 -11.85
C VAL A 196 2.55 -6.84 -12.98
N SER A 197 1.39 -6.27 -12.70
CA SER A 197 0.66 -5.39 -13.63
C SER A 197 0.74 -3.95 -13.18
N ILE A 198 0.91 -3.03 -14.12
CA ILE A 198 0.91 -1.59 -13.87
C ILE A 198 -0.37 -0.99 -14.46
N VAL A 199 -1.17 -0.39 -13.60
CA VAL A 199 -2.49 0.14 -13.94
C VAL A 199 -2.53 1.65 -13.68
N SER A 200 -3.04 2.45 -14.59
CA SER A 200 -3.32 3.88 -14.37
C SER A 200 -4.77 4.11 -13.99
N VAL A 201 -4.99 5.23 -13.31
CA VAL A 201 -6.32 5.75 -12.98
C VAL A 201 -6.57 7.02 -13.79
N GLY A 202 -7.45 6.94 -14.77
CA GLY A 202 -7.87 8.05 -15.61
C GLY A 202 -9.03 8.86 -15.01
N ALA A 203 -9.55 9.80 -15.81
CA ALA A 203 -10.70 10.60 -15.44
C ALA A 203 -11.91 9.70 -15.12
N GLY A 204 -12.68 10.09 -14.09
CA GLY A 204 -13.79 9.28 -13.60
C GLY A 204 -13.38 7.95 -12.98
N GLY A 205 -12.10 7.79 -12.61
CA GLY A 205 -11.58 6.56 -12.01
C GLY A 205 -11.37 5.41 -13.00
N ALA A 206 -11.36 5.68 -14.31
CA ALA A 206 -11.18 4.66 -15.34
C ALA A 206 -9.83 3.93 -15.16
N LEU A 207 -9.88 2.61 -15.04
CA LEU A 207 -8.69 1.77 -14.90
C LEU A 207 -8.20 1.30 -16.27
N SER A 208 -6.89 1.43 -16.51
CA SER A 208 -6.26 0.98 -17.77
C SER A 208 -4.93 0.30 -17.47
N LEU A 209 -4.73 -0.91 -18.04
CA LEU A 209 -3.44 -1.60 -18.01
C LEU A 209 -2.44 -0.87 -18.90
N HIS A 210 -1.25 -0.58 -18.39
CA HIS A 210 -0.15 0.04 -19.15
C HIS A 210 0.94 -0.96 -19.53
N GLY A 211 1.18 -1.94 -18.68
CA GLY A 211 2.15 -2.98 -18.93
C GLY A 211 2.11 -4.02 -17.83
N ASP A 212 2.63 -5.17 -18.15
CA ASP A 212 2.79 -6.27 -17.22
C ASP A 212 4.16 -6.93 -17.43
N ILE A 213 4.62 -7.63 -16.44
CA ILE A 213 5.81 -8.46 -16.50
C ILE A 213 5.54 -9.75 -15.73
N GLY A 214 5.78 -10.89 -16.38
CA GLY A 214 5.46 -12.18 -15.81
C GLY A 214 6.57 -13.21 -15.94
N ALA A 215 6.20 -14.47 -15.73
CA ALA A 215 7.13 -15.60 -15.83
C ALA A 215 7.81 -15.72 -17.20
N ALA A 216 7.14 -15.32 -18.28
CA ALA A 216 7.70 -15.30 -19.62
C ALA A 216 8.87 -14.32 -19.79
N ASP A 217 8.92 -13.28 -18.95
CA ASP A 217 9.96 -12.24 -18.94
C ASP A 217 11.09 -12.54 -17.94
N GLY A 218 11.08 -13.73 -17.35
CA GLY A 218 12.08 -14.16 -16.38
C GLY A 218 11.75 -13.79 -14.93
N LEU A 219 10.55 -13.28 -14.67
CA LEU A 219 10.11 -12.98 -13.31
C LEU A 219 9.71 -14.29 -12.59
N GLY A 220 10.57 -14.76 -11.72
CA GLY A 220 10.40 -16.03 -10.99
C GLY A 220 9.52 -15.87 -9.74
N LEU A 221 8.36 -15.25 -9.84
CA LEU A 221 7.44 -15.06 -8.72
C LEU A 221 6.42 -16.21 -8.65
N GLY A 222 6.73 -17.25 -7.89
CA GLY A 222 5.70 -18.21 -7.50
C GLY A 222 4.89 -17.64 -6.31
N GLY A 223 3.60 -17.36 -6.52
CA GLY A 223 2.74 -16.82 -5.47
C GLY A 223 3.24 -15.46 -4.96
N ALA A 224 3.18 -14.42 -5.77
CA ALA A 224 3.51 -13.07 -5.31
C ALA A 224 2.60 -12.69 -4.14
N SER A 225 3.18 -12.26 -3.03
CA SER A 225 2.48 -12.06 -1.77
C SER A 225 2.55 -10.64 -1.24
N ALA A 226 3.52 -9.86 -1.70
CA ALA A 226 3.67 -8.47 -1.30
C ALA A 226 4.42 -7.66 -2.37
N VAL A 227 4.07 -6.39 -2.48
CA VAL A 227 4.77 -5.42 -3.33
C VAL A 227 4.93 -4.10 -2.60
N VAL A 228 6.13 -3.52 -2.68
CA VAL A 228 6.40 -2.18 -2.17
C VAL A 228 7.05 -1.32 -3.26
N ALA A 229 6.71 -0.04 -3.28
CA ALA A 229 7.32 0.93 -4.18
C ALA A 229 8.47 1.66 -3.48
N ALA A 230 9.52 1.97 -4.23
CA ALA A 230 10.64 2.75 -3.77
C ALA A 230 11.12 3.67 -4.88
N GLU A 231 11.56 4.89 -4.53
CA GLU A 231 12.24 5.79 -5.46
C GLU A 231 13.72 5.85 -5.12
N VAL A 232 14.56 5.60 -6.11
CA VAL A 232 16.02 5.66 -5.96
C VAL A 232 16.59 6.51 -7.08
N VAL A 233 17.18 7.65 -6.74
CA VAL A 233 17.81 8.59 -7.68
C VAL A 233 16.86 8.96 -8.83
N GLY A 234 15.61 9.29 -8.50
CA GLY A 234 14.59 9.72 -9.47
C GLY A 234 14.06 8.60 -10.38
N ARG A 235 14.27 7.36 -10.03
CA ARG A 235 13.72 6.18 -10.70
C ARG A 235 12.80 5.44 -9.76
N SER A 236 11.69 4.95 -10.29
CA SER A 236 10.69 4.21 -9.52
C SER A 236 10.93 2.71 -9.65
N TYR A 237 10.98 2.04 -8.51
CA TYR A 237 11.19 0.60 -8.40
C TYR A 237 10.07 -0.04 -7.60
N LEU A 238 9.81 -1.30 -7.91
CA LEU A 238 9.00 -2.20 -7.12
C LEU A 238 9.90 -3.31 -6.58
N ILE A 239 9.72 -3.64 -5.31
CA ILE A 239 10.30 -4.83 -4.69
C ILE A 239 9.15 -5.78 -4.44
N VAL A 240 9.22 -6.95 -5.06
CA VAL A 240 8.13 -7.94 -5.04
C VAL A 240 8.61 -9.21 -4.36
N ALA A 241 7.84 -9.69 -3.40
CA ALA A 241 8.10 -10.95 -2.71
C ALA A 241 7.24 -12.08 -3.28
N GLY A 242 7.87 -13.19 -3.61
CA GLY A 242 7.22 -14.42 -4.05
C GLY A 242 7.30 -15.49 -2.96
N SER A 243 6.22 -15.73 -2.22
CA SER A 243 6.21 -16.69 -1.11
C SER A 243 6.34 -18.15 -1.55
N GLY A 244 5.78 -18.49 -2.72
CA GLY A 244 5.85 -19.85 -3.27
C GLY A 244 7.19 -20.18 -3.94
N SER A 245 8.02 -19.18 -4.23
CA SER A 245 9.36 -19.34 -4.84
C SER A 245 10.50 -18.91 -3.90
N SER A 246 10.21 -18.47 -2.67
CA SER A 246 11.20 -17.91 -1.75
C SER A 246 12.07 -16.85 -2.43
N SER A 247 11.46 -15.93 -3.16
CA SER A 247 12.16 -14.99 -4.03
C SER A 247 11.84 -13.53 -3.74
N LEU A 248 12.81 -12.67 -4.08
CA LEU A 248 12.61 -11.23 -4.19
C LEU A 248 12.99 -10.77 -5.59
N SER A 249 12.18 -9.94 -6.20
CA SER A 249 12.44 -9.33 -7.49
C SER A 249 12.44 -7.81 -7.38
N VAL A 250 13.36 -7.17 -8.12
CA VAL A 250 13.42 -5.73 -8.29
C VAL A 250 12.98 -5.41 -9.71
N VAL A 251 11.89 -4.67 -9.84
CA VAL A 251 11.31 -4.25 -11.11
C VAL A 251 11.39 -2.72 -11.18
N GLU A 252 12.05 -2.17 -12.18
CA GLU A 252 12.00 -0.74 -12.49
C GLU A 252 10.73 -0.45 -13.29
N VAL A 253 9.99 0.59 -12.91
CA VAL A 253 8.88 1.08 -13.72
C VAL A 253 9.34 2.32 -14.44
N SER A 254 9.48 2.21 -15.76
CA SER A 254 9.91 3.32 -16.62
C SER A 254 8.77 4.27 -16.96
N GLU A 255 9.09 5.39 -17.60
CA GLU A 255 8.11 6.32 -18.12
C GLU A 255 7.05 5.60 -18.96
N GLY A 256 5.79 5.97 -18.80
CA GLY A 256 4.64 5.29 -19.42
C GLY A 256 4.16 4.04 -18.68
N GLY A 257 4.68 3.76 -17.47
CA GLY A 257 4.20 2.62 -16.68
C GLY A 257 4.69 1.26 -17.17
N ILE A 258 5.84 1.21 -17.84
CA ILE A 258 6.39 -0.04 -18.39
C ILE A 258 7.30 -0.71 -17.36
N PRO A 259 6.96 -1.90 -16.84
CA PRO A 259 7.80 -2.63 -15.89
C PRO A 259 8.95 -3.34 -16.59
N VAL A 260 10.13 -3.34 -15.94
CA VAL A 260 11.36 -3.98 -16.46
C VAL A 260 12.07 -4.67 -15.28
N LEU A 261 12.28 -5.97 -15.38
CA LEU A 261 13.04 -6.73 -14.39
C LEU A 261 14.50 -6.23 -14.33
N ARG A 262 14.98 -5.91 -13.15
CA ARG A 262 16.34 -5.45 -12.90
C ARG A 262 17.18 -6.47 -12.14
N ASP A 263 16.58 -7.13 -11.18
CA ASP A 263 17.26 -8.14 -10.37
C ASP A 263 16.26 -9.15 -9.82
N HIS A 264 16.76 -10.36 -9.54
CA HIS A 264 15.96 -11.44 -9.00
C HIS A 264 16.84 -12.34 -8.12
N VAL A 265 16.41 -12.52 -6.88
CA VAL A 265 17.11 -13.37 -5.90
C VAL A 265 16.17 -14.49 -5.46
N VAL A 266 16.66 -15.71 -5.47
CA VAL A 266 15.97 -16.90 -4.96
C VAL A 266 16.83 -17.47 -3.83
N ASP A 267 16.19 -17.88 -2.73
CA ASP A 267 16.84 -18.55 -1.60
C ASP A 267 17.08 -20.04 -1.88
#